data_cc10d2eb0d95a1df2cf6aedcedcca2f8
#
_entry.id   cc10d2eb0d95a1df2cf6aedcedcca2f8
#
_cell.length_a   1.000
_cell.length_b   1.000
_cell.length_c   1.000
_cell.angle_alpha   90.00
_cell.angle_beta   90.00
_cell.angle_gamma   90.00
#
_symmetry.space_group_name_H-M   'P 1'
#
loop_
_entity.id
_entity.type
_entity.pdbx_description
1 polymer ?
#
loop_
_entity_poly.entity_id
_entity_poly.type
_entity_poly.pdbx_seq_one_letter_code
_entity_poly.pdbx_strand_id
1 'polypeptide(L)'
;MKRLVVVFVCLFCVAGAYSEATSFSPQSSSDSDIARSENDQSVYRHLTLPNTLQVLLVSDPDADKAAAALDVFVGSSHDPVRRQGLAHFLEHMLFLGTDKYPEPDEYQAFIGQHGGQHNAYTSFEHTNYFFDIDPAHFEPALDRFSRFFVAPLFNADYVEREKNAVHSEYKARIKDDYRRQMDVYSQVVNPAHPAAKFSVGNLDTLADEKGQLREDLFSFYKAHYSANRMALVVLAPQPLEQLEAMVRDRFANVPNHASQQPKHGKPLLEPGEPPKLVSVQPVREMRELSITFPLPAVDQYQREQPLGYLGNLIGHEGKGSLLWLLKNRGWAENLRAGQGISDTSGSSFSVTVGLTPEGYANWQQVLSLVFRQIDLVADEGISQWRFDEQGALANMQFRYMEQDDPVHRVSRLANRLHQYPYTEVLRGPYRMDLYDAGLIADMASRMTADNAMVL
;
A
#
# COMPACT_ATOMS: atom_id res chain seq x y z
N MET A 1 -1.86 86.74 7.84
CA MET A 1 -1.65 85.36 8.18
C MET A 1 -2.03 84.49 6.95
N LYS A 2 -1.03 84.13 6.14
CA LYS A 2 -1.20 83.30 4.93
C LYS A 2 -0.80 81.87 5.27
N ARG A 3 -1.73 80.92 5.11
CA ARG A 3 -1.43 79.50 5.25
C ARG A 3 -0.95 78.97 3.90
N LEU A 4 0.24 78.41 3.93
CA LEU A 4 0.87 77.68 2.84
C LEU A 4 0.36 76.28 2.82
N VAL A 5 -0.26 75.85 1.70
CA VAL A 5 -0.65 74.47 1.45
C VAL A 5 0.43 73.84 0.59
N VAL A 6 1.13 72.82 1.14
CA VAL A 6 2.09 72.03 0.39
C VAL A 6 1.34 70.81 -0.12
N VAL A 7 1.26 70.66 -1.44
CA VAL A 7 0.71 69.48 -2.13
C VAL A 7 1.88 68.50 -2.36
N PHE A 8 1.81 67.33 -1.72
CA PHE A 8 2.72 66.21 -2.02
C PHE A 8 2.16 65.43 -3.19
N VAL A 9 2.87 65.43 -4.31
CA VAL A 9 2.59 64.55 -5.45
C VAL A 9 3.36 63.25 -5.22
N CYS A 10 2.64 62.15 -4.87
CA CYS A 10 3.21 60.81 -4.85
C CYS A 10 3.24 60.24 -6.28
N LEU A 11 4.42 60.13 -6.85
CA LEU A 11 4.64 59.32 -8.05
C LEU A 11 4.55 57.84 -7.63
N PHE A 12 3.52 57.14 -8.06
CA PHE A 12 3.47 55.67 -8.05
C PHE A 12 4.29 55.13 -9.24
N CYS A 13 5.48 54.59 -8.95
CA CYS A 13 6.17 53.71 -9.89
C CYS A 13 5.47 52.35 -9.84
N VAL A 14 4.74 52.02 -10.91
CA VAL A 14 4.26 50.66 -11.16
C VAL A 14 5.44 49.85 -11.67
N ALA A 15 6.07 49.09 -10.75
CA ALA A 15 7.01 48.03 -11.14
C ALA A 15 6.18 46.84 -11.64
N GLY A 16 6.17 46.60 -12.94
CA GLY A 16 5.63 45.40 -13.53
C GLY A 16 6.47 44.20 -13.09
N ALA A 17 5.91 43.32 -12.22
CA ALA A 17 6.47 42.03 -11.94
C ALA A 17 6.25 41.14 -13.17
N TYR A 18 7.28 40.95 -13.96
CA TYR A 18 7.35 39.83 -14.90
C TYR A 18 7.47 38.58 -14.08
N SER A 19 6.40 37.77 -14.03
CA SER A 19 6.43 36.39 -13.58
C SER A 19 7.29 35.62 -14.56
N GLU A 20 8.53 35.31 -14.19
CA GLU A 20 9.30 34.28 -14.87
C GLU A 20 8.56 32.96 -14.68
N ALA A 21 7.99 32.46 -15.76
CA ALA A 21 7.54 31.06 -15.83
C ALA A 21 8.79 30.20 -15.66
N THR A 22 8.96 29.63 -14.48
CA THR A 22 9.95 28.61 -14.23
C THR A 22 9.63 27.45 -15.16
N SER A 23 10.41 27.33 -16.23
CA SER A 23 10.44 26.15 -17.08
C SER A 23 10.89 24.97 -16.21
N PHE A 24 9.96 24.08 -15.91
CA PHE A 24 10.26 22.79 -15.30
C PHE A 24 11.08 21.99 -16.33
N SER A 25 12.39 22.02 -16.17
CA SER A 25 13.28 21.06 -16.86
C SER A 25 13.06 19.72 -16.18
N PRO A 26 12.78 18.63 -16.94
CA PRO A 26 12.68 17.31 -16.34
C PRO A 26 14.05 16.96 -15.73
N GLN A 27 14.11 16.86 -14.40
CA GLN A 27 15.30 16.36 -13.72
C GLN A 27 15.44 14.87 -14.06
N SER A 28 16.38 14.53 -14.94
CA SER A 28 16.91 13.18 -15.02
C SER A 28 17.82 13.00 -13.81
N SER A 29 17.45 12.13 -12.88
CA SER A 29 18.36 11.71 -11.80
C SER A 29 19.53 10.93 -12.40
N SER A 30 20.71 11.06 -11.80
CA SER A 30 21.86 10.26 -12.20
C SER A 30 21.61 8.79 -11.85
N ASP A 31 21.99 7.87 -12.71
CA ASP A 31 21.85 6.40 -12.53
C ASP A 31 22.55 5.86 -11.26
N SER A 32 23.27 6.71 -10.53
CA SER A 32 24.11 6.36 -9.36
C SER A 32 23.47 6.63 -7.99
N ASP A 33 22.30 7.28 -7.90
CA ASP A 33 21.79 7.80 -6.63
C ASP A 33 20.92 6.80 -5.84
N ILE A 34 20.54 5.68 -6.45
CA ILE A 34 19.68 4.66 -5.81
C ILE A 34 20.56 3.69 -5.00
N ALA A 35 20.29 3.59 -3.71
CA ALA A 35 20.98 2.67 -2.81
C ALA A 35 20.67 1.21 -3.19
N ARG A 36 21.68 0.44 -3.61
CA ARG A 36 21.58 -0.96 -4.03
C ARG A 36 22.26 -1.91 -3.04
N SER A 37 21.81 -3.17 -3.02
CA SER A 37 22.55 -4.24 -2.37
C SER A 37 23.83 -4.60 -3.14
N GLU A 38 24.80 -5.24 -2.49
CA GLU A 38 26.06 -5.65 -3.13
C GLU A 38 25.85 -6.71 -4.22
N ASN A 39 24.78 -7.50 -4.10
CA ASN A 39 24.44 -8.56 -5.05
C ASN A 39 23.58 -8.08 -6.23
N ASP A 40 23.12 -6.83 -6.22
CA ASP A 40 22.28 -6.28 -7.27
C ASP A 40 23.11 -5.69 -8.40
N GLN A 41 23.15 -6.37 -9.54
CA GLN A 41 23.89 -5.98 -10.75
C GLN A 41 23.06 -5.13 -11.71
N SER A 42 21.75 -4.94 -11.43
CA SER A 42 20.87 -4.15 -12.28
C SER A 42 21.25 -2.67 -12.27
N VAL A 43 20.96 -1.98 -13.35
CA VAL A 43 21.13 -0.53 -13.48
C VAL A 43 19.77 0.13 -13.40
N TYR A 44 19.66 1.21 -12.62
CA TYR A 44 18.41 1.90 -12.33
C TYR A 44 18.43 3.33 -12.81
N ARG A 45 17.29 3.81 -13.28
CA ARG A 45 17.05 5.22 -13.59
C ARG A 45 15.66 5.62 -13.11
N HIS A 46 15.59 6.63 -12.24
CA HIS A 46 14.33 7.28 -11.90
C HIS A 46 14.11 8.49 -12.80
N LEU A 47 12.88 8.66 -13.27
CA LEU A 47 12.46 9.86 -14.00
C LEU A 47 11.00 10.21 -13.70
N THR A 48 10.67 11.48 -13.89
CA THR A 48 9.27 11.95 -13.82
C THR A 48 8.88 12.41 -15.23
N LEU A 49 7.79 11.85 -15.76
CA LEU A 49 7.28 12.26 -17.08
C LEU A 49 6.65 13.67 -17.02
N PRO A 50 6.46 14.34 -18.16
CA PRO A 50 5.83 15.67 -18.19
C PRO A 50 4.43 15.71 -17.58
N ASN A 51 3.70 14.58 -17.61
CA ASN A 51 2.40 14.40 -16.94
C ASN A 51 2.50 14.09 -15.46
N THR A 52 3.71 14.16 -14.87
CA THR A 52 4.05 13.88 -13.46
C THR A 52 4.00 12.42 -13.02
N LEU A 53 3.82 11.47 -13.94
CA LEU A 53 3.96 10.05 -13.65
C LEU A 53 5.40 9.77 -13.17
N GLN A 54 5.55 9.15 -12.01
CA GLN A 54 6.85 8.66 -11.53
C GLN A 54 7.20 7.36 -12.23
N VAL A 55 8.45 7.22 -12.66
CA VAL A 55 8.94 6.03 -13.37
C VAL A 55 10.26 5.57 -12.80
N LEU A 56 10.40 4.27 -12.56
CA LEU A 56 11.66 3.61 -12.28
C LEU A 56 11.94 2.60 -13.39
N LEU A 57 13.04 2.80 -14.08
CA LEU A 57 13.56 1.86 -15.09
C LEU A 57 14.61 0.98 -14.44
N VAL A 58 14.56 -0.30 -14.74
CA VAL A 58 15.50 -1.33 -14.28
C VAL A 58 16.04 -2.08 -15.51
N SER A 59 17.29 -1.86 -15.83
CA SER A 59 18.00 -2.64 -16.85
C SER A 59 18.73 -3.79 -16.17
N ASP A 60 18.32 -5.01 -16.46
CA ASP A 60 18.89 -6.22 -15.92
C ASP A 60 19.21 -7.19 -17.06
N PRO A 61 20.47 -7.20 -17.54
CA PRO A 61 20.86 -8.02 -18.71
C PRO A 61 20.66 -9.53 -18.50
N ASP A 62 20.62 -9.99 -17.25
CA ASP A 62 20.47 -11.40 -16.88
C ASP A 62 19.00 -11.79 -16.65
N ALA A 63 18.04 -10.85 -16.78
CA ALA A 63 16.64 -11.13 -16.60
C ALA A 63 16.12 -12.05 -17.72
N ASP A 64 15.59 -13.20 -17.34
CA ASP A 64 14.95 -14.17 -18.23
C ASP A 64 13.55 -13.72 -18.69
N LYS A 65 12.93 -12.81 -17.97
CA LYS A 65 11.64 -12.17 -18.26
C LYS A 65 11.76 -10.65 -18.21
N ALA A 66 11.02 -9.98 -19.08
CA ALA A 66 10.73 -8.56 -18.93
C ALA A 66 9.42 -8.40 -18.16
N ALA A 67 9.32 -7.37 -17.34
CA ALA A 67 8.16 -7.12 -16.49
C ALA A 67 7.85 -5.62 -16.38
N ALA A 68 6.56 -5.31 -16.16
CA ALA A 68 6.16 -3.96 -15.79
C ALA A 68 5.06 -4.00 -14.74
N ALA A 69 5.04 -3.00 -13.87
CA ALA A 69 3.96 -2.76 -12.93
C ALA A 69 3.64 -1.27 -12.84
N LEU A 70 2.35 -0.97 -12.70
CA LEU A 70 1.87 0.36 -12.40
C LEU A 70 0.99 0.32 -11.15
N ASP A 71 1.41 1.05 -10.14
CA ASP A 71 0.66 1.23 -8.90
C ASP A 71 -0.08 2.57 -8.93
N VAL A 72 -1.37 2.51 -8.68
CA VAL A 72 -2.23 3.69 -8.52
C VAL A 72 -2.51 3.85 -7.04
N PHE A 73 -2.24 5.04 -6.50
CA PHE A 73 -2.52 5.34 -5.09
C PHE A 73 -4.02 5.57 -4.89
N VAL A 74 -4.78 4.53 -5.10
CA VAL A 74 -6.23 4.40 -4.88
C VAL A 74 -6.57 2.95 -4.58
N GLY A 75 -7.42 2.71 -3.60
CA GLY A 75 -7.87 1.37 -3.22
C GLY A 75 -9.26 1.39 -2.62
N SER A 76 -9.62 0.34 -1.91
CA SER A 76 -10.98 0.16 -1.34
C SER A 76 -11.38 1.24 -0.33
N SER A 77 -10.42 1.90 0.33
CA SER A 77 -10.70 3.04 1.21
C SER A 77 -11.37 4.20 0.50
N HIS A 78 -11.18 4.32 -0.81
CA HIS A 78 -11.73 5.38 -1.66
C HIS A 78 -13.12 5.05 -2.20
N ASP A 79 -13.62 3.82 -2.00
CA ASP A 79 -14.94 3.44 -2.48
C ASP A 79 -16.02 4.40 -1.96
N PRO A 80 -16.94 4.85 -2.82
CA PRO A 80 -18.13 5.54 -2.36
C PRO A 80 -18.96 4.64 -1.41
N VAL A 81 -19.52 5.21 -0.35
CA VAL A 81 -20.31 4.44 0.63
C VAL A 81 -21.43 3.62 -0.04
N ARG A 82 -22.02 4.16 -1.11
CA ARG A 82 -23.08 3.49 -1.88
C ARG A 82 -22.56 2.44 -2.89
N ARG A 83 -21.24 2.32 -3.08
CA ARG A 83 -20.59 1.45 -4.08
C ARG A 83 -19.35 0.77 -3.50
N GLN A 84 -19.53 0.04 -2.44
CA GLN A 84 -18.45 -0.70 -1.79
C GLN A 84 -17.96 -1.84 -2.70
N GLY A 85 -16.63 -1.92 -2.90
CA GLY A 85 -15.99 -2.81 -3.85
C GLY A 85 -15.84 -2.23 -5.26
N LEU A 86 -16.07 -0.92 -5.45
CA LEU A 86 -15.96 -0.28 -6.77
C LEU A 86 -14.51 -0.24 -7.26
N ALA A 87 -13.52 -0.02 -6.39
CA ALA A 87 -12.11 -0.04 -6.75
C ALA A 87 -11.69 -1.43 -7.27
N HIS A 88 -12.12 -2.49 -6.60
CA HIS A 88 -11.86 -3.86 -7.02
C HIS A 88 -12.59 -4.19 -8.34
N PHE A 89 -13.83 -3.75 -8.48
CA PHE A 89 -14.57 -3.92 -9.73
C PHE A 89 -13.92 -3.15 -10.89
N LEU A 90 -13.38 -1.95 -10.64
CA LEU A 90 -12.62 -1.20 -11.63
C LEU A 90 -11.35 -1.96 -12.06
N GLU A 91 -10.66 -2.60 -11.11
CA GLU A 91 -9.50 -3.44 -11.40
C GLU A 91 -9.84 -4.49 -12.45
N HIS A 92 -10.94 -5.24 -12.28
CA HIS A 92 -11.41 -6.23 -13.25
C HIS A 92 -11.72 -5.61 -14.61
N MET A 93 -12.43 -4.49 -14.62
CA MET A 93 -12.92 -3.85 -15.84
C MET A 93 -11.80 -3.28 -16.72
N LEU A 94 -10.62 -2.96 -16.17
CA LEU A 94 -9.50 -2.45 -16.95
C LEU A 94 -8.89 -3.49 -17.90
N PHE A 95 -9.04 -4.78 -17.60
CA PHE A 95 -8.56 -5.85 -18.47
C PHE A 95 -9.48 -6.12 -19.70
N LEU A 96 -10.65 -5.47 -19.77
CA LEU A 96 -11.71 -5.83 -20.70
C LEU A 96 -11.80 -4.91 -21.93
N GLY A 97 -10.66 -4.45 -22.40
CA GLY A 97 -10.55 -3.71 -23.64
C GLY A 97 -10.27 -2.24 -23.49
N THR A 98 -9.52 -1.76 -24.44
CA THR A 98 -9.07 -0.36 -24.57
C THR A 98 -9.37 0.13 -25.98
N ASP A 99 -9.22 1.43 -26.22
CA ASP A 99 -9.43 2.03 -27.53
C ASP A 99 -8.62 1.37 -28.66
N LYS A 100 -7.39 0.96 -28.38
CA LYS A 100 -6.48 0.32 -29.36
C LYS A 100 -6.66 -1.19 -29.43
N TYR A 101 -7.05 -1.82 -28.33
CA TYR A 101 -7.22 -3.25 -28.16
C TYR A 101 -8.61 -3.51 -27.56
N PRO A 102 -9.69 -3.46 -28.37
CA PRO A 102 -11.05 -3.46 -27.84
C PRO A 102 -11.57 -4.84 -27.39
N GLU A 103 -10.92 -5.93 -27.83
CA GLU A 103 -11.37 -7.29 -27.50
C GLU A 103 -11.01 -7.63 -26.04
N PRO A 104 -11.94 -8.17 -25.24
CA PRO A 104 -11.78 -8.33 -23.80
C PRO A 104 -10.69 -9.32 -23.39
N ASP A 105 -10.44 -10.35 -24.19
CA ASP A 105 -9.48 -11.41 -23.86
C ASP A 105 -8.13 -11.23 -24.58
N GLU A 106 -7.95 -10.16 -25.35
CA GLU A 106 -6.79 -9.95 -26.22
C GLU A 106 -5.50 -9.74 -25.40
N TYR A 107 -5.58 -8.94 -24.34
CA TYR A 107 -4.41 -8.70 -23.48
C TYR A 107 -3.94 -10.00 -22.81
N GLN A 108 -4.86 -10.71 -22.17
CA GLN A 108 -4.55 -11.97 -21.48
C GLN A 108 -4.01 -13.02 -22.46
N ALA A 109 -4.63 -13.13 -23.64
CA ALA A 109 -4.19 -14.04 -24.68
C ALA A 109 -2.78 -13.69 -25.18
N PHE A 110 -2.50 -12.40 -25.42
CA PHE A 110 -1.16 -11.94 -25.83
C PHE A 110 -0.09 -12.29 -24.80
N ILE A 111 -0.31 -11.94 -23.53
CA ILE A 111 0.64 -12.24 -22.45
C ILE A 111 0.88 -13.74 -22.32
N GLY A 112 -0.20 -14.56 -22.29
CA GLY A 112 -0.10 -16.01 -22.12
C GLY A 112 0.57 -16.72 -23.31
N GLN A 113 0.30 -16.30 -24.54
CA GLN A 113 0.89 -16.88 -25.76
C GLN A 113 2.41 -16.65 -25.85
N HIS A 114 2.90 -15.61 -25.21
CA HIS A 114 4.33 -15.26 -25.19
C HIS A 114 4.99 -15.59 -23.85
N GLY A 115 4.48 -16.63 -23.17
CA GLY A 115 5.09 -17.20 -21.96
C GLY A 115 5.04 -16.31 -20.74
N GLY A 116 4.17 -15.31 -20.73
CA GLY A 116 4.00 -14.37 -19.62
C GLY A 116 2.86 -14.72 -18.68
N GLN A 117 2.79 -13.95 -17.61
CA GLN A 117 1.68 -13.92 -16.66
C GLN A 117 1.32 -12.47 -16.35
N HIS A 118 0.10 -12.25 -15.94
CA HIS A 118 -0.40 -10.95 -15.51
C HIS A 118 -1.30 -11.12 -14.29
N ASN A 119 -1.38 -10.09 -13.48
CA ASN A 119 -2.32 -10.03 -12.38
C ASN A 119 -2.51 -8.57 -11.94
N ALA A 120 -3.44 -8.37 -10.99
CA ALA A 120 -3.58 -7.13 -10.27
C ALA A 120 -4.03 -7.42 -8.83
N TYR A 121 -4.00 -6.42 -7.98
CA TYR A 121 -4.65 -6.47 -6.68
C TYR A 121 -5.12 -5.09 -6.25
N THR A 122 -6.23 -5.05 -5.55
CA THR A 122 -6.74 -3.86 -4.85
C THR A 122 -6.54 -4.05 -3.36
N SER A 123 -5.75 -3.18 -2.75
CA SER A 123 -5.56 -3.09 -1.31
C SER A 123 -6.37 -1.92 -0.72
N PHE A 124 -6.06 -1.53 0.51
CA PHE A 124 -6.79 -0.46 1.19
C PHE A 124 -6.62 0.91 0.51
N GLU A 125 -5.37 1.30 0.16
CA GLU A 125 -5.07 2.58 -0.48
C GLU A 125 -4.41 2.44 -1.87
N HIS A 126 -4.17 1.22 -2.38
CA HIS A 126 -3.46 0.98 -3.62
C HIS A 126 -4.18 -0.02 -4.52
N THR A 127 -4.09 0.20 -5.82
CA THR A 127 -4.41 -0.80 -6.86
C THR A 127 -3.20 -0.95 -7.76
N ASN A 128 -2.66 -2.17 -7.84
CA ASN A 128 -1.42 -2.47 -8.55
C ASN A 128 -1.70 -3.44 -9.69
N TYR A 129 -1.25 -3.11 -10.89
CA TYR A 129 -1.37 -3.90 -12.12
C TYR A 129 0.02 -4.31 -12.56
N PHE A 130 0.23 -5.56 -12.92
CA PHE A 130 1.55 -6.04 -13.31
C PHE A 130 1.51 -7.24 -14.26
N PHE A 131 2.57 -7.39 -15.03
CA PHE A 131 2.79 -8.54 -15.90
C PHE A 131 4.27 -8.84 -16.05
N ASP A 132 4.59 -10.07 -16.43
CA ASP A 132 5.84 -10.45 -17.07
C ASP A 132 5.61 -11.06 -18.43
N ILE A 133 6.66 -11.16 -19.26
CA ILE A 133 6.60 -11.72 -20.60
C ILE A 133 8.01 -12.04 -21.10
N ASP A 134 8.13 -12.89 -22.13
CA ASP A 134 9.37 -13.05 -22.88
C ASP A 134 9.89 -11.67 -23.37
N PRO A 135 11.17 -11.31 -23.13
CA PRO A 135 11.72 -10.01 -23.49
C PRO A 135 11.56 -9.62 -24.98
N ALA A 136 11.49 -10.60 -25.89
CA ALA A 136 11.25 -10.34 -27.33
C ALA A 136 9.88 -9.73 -27.60
N HIS A 137 8.90 -9.91 -26.72
CA HIS A 137 7.52 -9.44 -26.84
C HIS A 137 7.18 -8.31 -25.87
N PHE A 138 8.18 -7.78 -25.15
CA PHE A 138 7.97 -6.79 -24.09
C PHE A 138 7.36 -5.49 -24.62
N GLU A 139 7.90 -4.93 -25.68
CA GLU A 139 7.44 -3.65 -26.23
C GLU A 139 5.97 -3.67 -26.66
N PRO A 140 5.47 -4.69 -27.42
CA PRO A 140 4.04 -4.84 -27.71
C PRO A 140 3.17 -5.08 -26.47
N ALA A 141 3.68 -5.76 -25.44
CA ALA A 141 2.97 -5.95 -24.18
C ALA A 141 2.82 -4.64 -23.40
N LEU A 142 3.90 -3.86 -23.32
CA LEU A 142 3.93 -2.55 -22.67
C LEU A 142 2.97 -1.55 -23.35
N ASP A 143 2.85 -1.62 -24.67
CA ASP A 143 1.89 -0.80 -25.42
C ASP A 143 0.45 -1.13 -25.01
N ARG A 144 0.06 -2.41 -24.92
CA ARG A 144 -1.24 -2.86 -24.44
C ARG A 144 -1.51 -2.43 -23.01
N PHE A 145 -0.54 -2.65 -22.13
CA PHE A 145 -0.63 -2.31 -20.71
C PHE A 145 -0.83 -0.81 -20.49
N SER A 146 -0.12 0.03 -21.24
CA SER A 146 -0.26 1.48 -21.14
C SER A 146 -1.68 1.97 -21.43
N ARG A 147 -2.41 1.28 -22.32
CA ARG A 147 -3.77 1.69 -22.74
C ARG A 147 -4.81 1.59 -21.62
N PHE A 148 -4.58 0.77 -20.60
CA PHE A 148 -5.42 0.71 -19.40
C PHE A 148 -5.53 2.06 -18.70
N PHE A 149 -4.44 2.82 -18.74
CA PHE A 149 -4.32 4.10 -18.04
C PHE A 149 -4.53 5.32 -18.95
N VAL A 150 -4.62 5.09 -20.25
CA VAL A 150 -4.83 6.17 -21.24
C VAL A 150 -6.28 6.20 -21.72
N ALA A 151 -6.83 5.08 -22.13
CA ALA A 151 -8.16 5.04 -22.75
C ALA A 151 -8.87 3.68 -22.59
N PRO A 152 -9.24 3.27 -21.37
CA PRO A 152 -10.04 2.08 -21.14
C PRO A 152 -11.47 2.30 -21.67
N LEU A 153 -12.10 1.25 -22.19
CA LEU A 153 -13.45 1.33 -22.76
C LEU A 153 -14.57 1.18 -21.73
N PHE A 154 -14.35 0.41 -20.67
CA PHE A 154 -15.40 -0.01 -19.73
C PHE A 154 -16.67 -0.40 -20.49
N ASN A 155 -16.53 -1.35 -21.42
CA ASN A 155 -17.61 -1.73 -22.32
C ASN A 155 -18.84 -2.19 -21.54
N ALA A 156 -20.00 -1.61 -21.83
CA ALA A 156 -21.27 -1.90 -21.19
C ALA A 156 -21.66 -3.38 -21.24
N ASP A 157 -21.32 -4.06 -22.33
CA ASP A 157 -21.67 -5.47 -22.56
C ASP A 157 -20.97 -6.41 -21.57
N TYR A 158 -19.87 -5.99 -20.95
CA TYR A 158 -19.11 -6.80 -20.00
C TYR A 158 -19.38 -6.47 -18.53
N VAL A 159 -20.06 -5.36 -18.22
CA VAL A 159 -20.35 -4.93 -16.84
C VAL A 159 -21.05 -6.02 -16.04
N GLU A 160 -22.13 -6.62 -16.61
CA GLU A 160 -22.87 -7.69 -15.94
C GLU A 160 -22.05 -8.97 -15.79
N ARG A 161 -21.25 -9.32 -16.78
CA ARG A 161 -20.34 -10.47 -16.71
C ARG A 161 -19.36 -10.33 -15.56
N GLU A 162 -18.66 -9.19 -15.48
CA GLU A 162 -17.63 -8.95 -14.45
C GLU A 162 -18.22 -8.76 -13.07
N LYS A 163 -19.38 -8.15 -12.95
CA LYS A 163 -20.10 -8.10 -11.68
C LYS A 163 -20.38 -9.51 -11.13
N ASN A 164 -20.75 -10.45 -12.00
CA ASN A 164 -20.93 -11.85 -11.62
C ASN A 164 -19.59 -12.56 -11.32
N ALA A 165 -18.48 -12.19 -11.98
CA ALA A 165 -17.15 -12.70 -11.67
C ALA A 165 -16.72 -12.28 -10.26
N VAL A 166 -16.81 -10.99 -9.91
CA VAL A 166 -16.53 -10.46 -8.57
C VAL A 166 -17.42 -11.13 -7.51
N HIS A 167 -18.72 -11.31 -7.82
CA HIS A 167 -19.61 -12.01 -6.89
C HIS A 167 -19.21 -13.47 -6.69
N SER A 168 -18.75 -14.14 -7.73
CA SER A 168 -18.28 -15.53 -7.65
C SER A 168 -17.01 -15.65 -6.81
N GLU A 169 -16.09 -14.70 -6.93
CA GLU A 169 -14.92 -14.59 -6.05
C GLU A 169 -15.34 -14.40 -4.58
N TYR A 170 -16.23 -13.47 -4.30
CA TYR A 170 -16.78 -13.29 -2.96
C TYR A 170 -17.37 -14.60 -2.42
N LYS A 171 -18.20 -15.29 -3.22
CA LYS A 171 -18.80 -16.58 -2.81
C LYS A 171 -17.76 -17.67 -2.55
N ALA A 172 -16.71 -17.73 -3.36
CA ALA A 172 -15.63 -18.71 -3.20
C ALA A 172 -14.87 -18.52 -1.85
N ARG A 173 -14.83 -17.29 -1.34
CA ARG A 173 -14.09 -16.91 -0.13
C ARG A 173 -14.95 -16.72 1.12
N ILE A 174 -16.27 -16.86 1.05
CA ILE A 174 -17.20 -16.62 2.16
C ILE A 174 -16.97 -17.53 3.38
N LYS A 175 -16.35 -18.69 3.18
CA LYS A 175 -15.98 -19.65 4.25
C LYS A 175 -14.52 -19.54 4.67
N ASP A 176 -13.74 -18.63 4.11
CA ASP A 176 -12.37 -18.38 4.52
C ASP A 176 -12.35 -17.61 5.85
N ASP A 177 -11.73 -18.19 6.87
CA ASP A 177 -11.77 -17.61 8.22
C ASP A 177 -11.07 -16.27 8.33
N TYR A 178 -10.01 -16.02 7.55
CA TYR A 178 -9.37 -14.70 7.50
C TYR A 178 -10.33 -13.63 6.93
N ARG A 179 -11.03 -13.95 5.83
CA ARG A 179 -12.03 -13.03 5.24
C ARG A 179 -13.19 -12.77 6.18
N ARG A 180 -13.61 -13.77 6.93
CA ARG A 180 -14.64 -13.65 7.95
C ARG A 180 -14.21 -12.78 9.13
N GLN A 181 -12.97 -12.91 9.57
CA GLN A 181 -12.38 -12.02 10.57
C GLN A 181 -12.32 -10.57 10.08
N MET A 182 -11.94 -10.34 8.81
CA MET A 182 -11.94 -9.00 8.22
C MET A 182 -13.36 -8.41 8.16
N ASP A 183 -14.37 -9.20 7.82
CA ASP A 183 -15.76 -8.77 7.82
C ASP A 183 -16.23 -8.39 9.24
N VAL A 184 -15.94 -9.21 10.24
CA VAL A 184 -16.22 -8.90 11.65
C VAL A 184 -15.47 -7.63 12.09
N TYR A 185 -14.21 -7.50 11.72
CA TYR A 185 -13.40 -6.32 12.02
C TYR A 185 -14.04 -5.04 11.46
N SER A 186 -14.50 -5.09 10.20
CA SER A 186 -15.17 -3.93 9.57
C SER A 186 -16.46 -3.48 10.29
N GLN A 187 -17.14 -4.41 10.99
CA GLN A 187 -18.34 -4.11 11.75
C GLN A 187 -18.08 -3.55 13.16
N VAL A 188 -16.85 -3.71 13.66
CA VAL A 188 -16.46 -3.31 15.02
C VAL A 188 -15.75 -1.96 15.04
N VAL A 189 -15.01 -1.64 13.97
CA VAL A 189 -14.32 -0.35 13.85
C VAL A 189 -15.31 0.82 13.72
N ASN A 190 -14.81 2.03 13.87
CA ASN A 190 -15.58 3.25 13.68
C ASN A 190 -16.32 3.23 12.32
N PRO A 191 -17.64 3.32 12.26
CA PRO A 191 -18.39 3.29 11.00
C PRO A 191 -18.05 4.40 10.03
N ALA A 192 -17.47 5.50 10.50
CA ALA A 192 -17.00 6.61 9.68
C ALA A 192 -15.58 6.38 9.12
N HIS A 193 -14.84 5.37 9.62
CA HIS A 193 -13.53 5.00 9.12
C HIS A 193 -13.67 4.13 7.85
N PRO A 194 -12.85 4.34 6.81
CA PRO A 194 -12.92 3.53 5.59
C PRO A 194 -12.80 2.02 5.79
N ALA A 195 -12.11 1.56 6.83
CA ALA A 195 -12.00 0.15 7.17
C ALA A 195 -13.34 -0.52 7.56
N ALA A 196 -14.40 0.27 7.81
CA ALA A 196 -15.75 -0.23 8.00
C ALA A 196 -16.45 -0.63 6.69
N LYS A 197 -15.86 -0.30 5.52
CA LYS A 197 -16.44 -0.62 4.22
C LYS A 197 -16.13 -2.06 3.81
N PHE A 198 -17.06 -2.67 3.10
CA PHE A 198 -16.85 -3.95 2.43
C PHE A 198 -16.02 -3.76 1.16
N SER A 199 -14.83 -4.36 1.08
CA SER A 199 -13.84 -4.05 0.05
C SER A 199 -13.93 -4.90 -1.22
N VAL A 200 -14.59 -6.07 -1.17
CA VAL A 200 -14.58 -7.03 -2.30
C VAL A 200 -15.58 -6.65 -3.38
N GLY A 201 -16.76 -6.22 -2.99
CA GLY A 201 -17.91 -6.08 -3.89
C GLY A 201 -18.71 -7.37 -4.03
N ASN A 202 -20.01 -7.23 -4.29
CA ASN A 202 -20.94 -8.31 -4.59
C ASN A 202 -22.14 -7.79 -5.41
N LEU A 203 -23.11 -8.65 -5.73
CA LEU A 203 -24.27 -8.24 -6.53
C LEU A 203 -25.13 -7.14 -5.85
N ASP A 204 -25.11 -7.05 -4.51
CA ASP A 204 -25.86 -6.04 -3.77
C ASP A 204 -25.17 -4.69 -3.79
N THR A 205 -23.85 -4.66 -3.45
CA THR A 205 -23.06 -3.41 -3.41
C THR A 205 -22.77 -2.85 -4.80
N LEU A 206 -22.71 -3.73 -5.82
CA LEU A 206 -22.50 -3.41 -7.24
C LEU A 206 -23.81 -3.50 -8.05
N ALA A 207 -24.98 -3.39 -7.39
CA ALA A 207 -26.27 -3.42 -8.07
C ALA A 207 -26.31 -2.34 -9.16
N ASP A 208 -26.71 -2.73 -10.37
CA ASP A 208 -26.78 -1.81 -11.51
C ASP A 208 -28.24 -1.44 -11.81
N GLU A 209 -28.63 -0.26 -11.38
CA GLU A 209 -29.93 0.32 -11.72
C GLU A 209 -29.74 1.24 -12.92
N LYS A 210 -30.25 0.82 -14.09
CA LYS A 210 -30.30 1.64 -15.32
C LYS A 210 -28.92 2.09 -15.87
N GLY A 211 -27.87 1.25 -15.73
CA GLY A 211 -26.52 1.55 -16.25
C GLY A 211 -25.70 2.50 -15.38
N GLN A 212 -26.17 2.83 -14.17
CA GLN A 212 -25.50 3.77 -13.27
C GLN A 212 -24.13 3.24 -12.81
N LEU A 213 -23.94 1.93 -12.69
CA LEU A 213 -22.67 1.35 -12.25
C LEU A 213 -21.51 1.72 -13.17
N ARG A 214 -21.74 1.68 -14.49
CA ARG A 214 -20.72 2.08 -15.48
C ARG A 214 -20.39 3.58 -15.39
N GLU A 215 -21.35 4.44 -15.15
CA GLU A 215 -21.13 5.86 -14.94
C GLU A 215 -20.33 6.12 -13.65
N ASP A 216 -20.63 5.37 -12.59
CA ASP A 216 -19.88 5.40 -11.33
C ASP A 216 -18.43 4.95 -11.53
N LEU A 217 -18.17 3.91 -12.37
CA LEU A 217 -16.82 3.49 -12.76
C LEU A 217 -16.05 4.60 -13.48
N PHE A 218 -16.63 5.22 -14.50
CA PHE A 218 -15.98 6.33 -15.21
C PHE A 218 -15.67 7.49 -14.28
N SER A 219 -16.61 7.82 -13.40
CA SER A 219 -16.45 8.89 -12.43
C SER A 219 -15.30 8.59 -11.45
N PHE A 220 -15.23 7.36 -10.97
CA PHE A 220 -14.18 6.89 -10.05
C PHE A 220 -12.82 6.87 -10.76
N TYR A 221 -12.76 6.31 -11.97
CA TYR A 221 -11.54 6.31 -12.78
C TYR A 221 -11.02 7.73 -13.00
N LYS A 222 -11.87 8.63 -13.49
CA LYS A 222 -11.50 10.02 -13.75
C LYS A 222 -11.05 10.79 -12.50
N ALA A 223 -11.65 10.47 -11.34
CA ALA A 223 -11.30 11.12 -10.09
C ALA A 223 -9.96 10.65 -9.52
N HIS A 224 -9.62 9.38 -9.70
CA HIS A 224 -8.52 8.75 -8.98
C HIS A 224 -7.37 8.27 -9.86
N TYR A 225 -7.62 7.89 -11.12
CA TYR A 225 -6.59 7.44 -12.05
C TYR A 225 -5.97 8.63 -12.76
N SER A 226 -5.01 9.24 -12.09
CA SER A 226 -4.32 10.44 -12.51
C SER A 226 -2.81 10.22 -12.41
N ALA A 227 -2.07 10.62 -13.43
CA ALA A 227 -0.63 10.37 -13.55
C ALA A 227 0.16 10.81 -12.31
N ASN A 228 -0.26 11.89 -11.64
CA ASN A 228 0.38 12.37 -10.40
C ASN A 228 0.14 11.47 -9.17
N ARG A 229 -0.67 10.44 -9.30
CA ARG A 229 -0.95 9.43 -8.27
C ARG A 229 -0.53 8.03 -8.70
N MET A 230 0.32 7.94 -9.72
CA MET A 230 0.76 6.69 -10.31
C MET A 230 2.27 6.57 -10.26
N ALA A 231 2.74 5.34 -10.08
CA ALA A 231 4.14 4.97 -10.15
C ALA A 231 4.31 3.75 -11.07
N LEU A 232 5.14 3.88 -12.09
CA LEU A 232 5.45 2.84 -13.06
C LEU A 232 6.85 2.29 -12.80
N VAL A 233 6.98 0.98 -12.80
CA VAL A 233 8.28 0.31 -12.81
C VAL A 233 8.36 -0.60 -14.03
N VAL A 234 9.46 -0.51 -14.75
CA VAL A 234 9.75 -1.32 -15.92
C VAL A 234 11.08 -2.02 -15.71
N LEU A 235 11.13 -3.33 -15.85
CA LEU A 235 12.32 -4.17 -15.75
C LEU A 235 12.47 -4.99 -17.02
N ALA A 236 13.64 -4.90 -17.68
CA ALA A 236 13.92 -5.72 -18.86
C ALA A 236 15.42 -5.75 -19.16
N PRO A 237 15.91 -6.69 -20.01
CA PRO A 237 17.33 -6.77 -20.37
C PRO A 237 17.83 -5.62 -21.27
N GLN A 238 16.92 -4.82 -21.84
CA GLN A 238 17.29 -3.69 -22.71
C GLN A 238 18.01 -2.57 -21.93
N PRO A 239 18.90 -1.81 -22.59
CA PRO A 239 19.54 -0.64 -21.99
C PRO A 239 18.51 0.43 -21.56
N LEU A 240 18.84 1.20 -20.53
CA LEU A 240 17.96 2.22 -19.94
C LEU A 240 17.42 3.23 -20.96
N GLU A 241 18.23 3.62 -21.95
CA GLU A 241 17.82 4.57 -23.01
C GLU A 241 16.68 4.01 -23.86
N GLN A 242 16.70 2.71 -24.14
CA GLN A 242 15.63 2.05 -24.89
C GLN A 242 14.36 1.93 -24.03
N LEU A 243 14.50 1.55 -22.77
CA LEU A 243 13.37 1.48 -21.83
C LEU A 243 12.73 2.86 -21.64
N GLU A 244 13.55 3.90 -21.50
CA GLU A 244 13.05 5.28 -21.39
C GLU A 244 12.29 5.72 -22.65
N ALA A 245 12.78 5.42 -23.82
CA ALA A 245 12.10 5.73 -25.08
C ALA A 245 10.73 5.03 -25.16
N MET A 246 10.67 3.73 -24.84
CA MET A 246 9.42 2.95 -24.81
C MET A 246 8.40 3.51 -23.84
N VAL A 247 8.85 3.92 -22.65
CA VAL A 247 7.96 4.46 -21.61
C VAL A 247 7.45 5.86 -21.99
N ARG A 248 8.33 6.75 -22.47
CA ARG A 248 7.94 8.11 -22.88
C ARG A 248 6.91 8.09 -23.99
N ASP A 249 7.07 7.22 -24.99
CA ASP A 249 6.14 7.10 -26.11
C ASP A 249 4.73 6.66 -25.66
N ARG A 250 4.62 5.75 -24.69
CA ARG A 250 3.36 5.10 -24.31
C ARG A 250 2.64 5.75 -23.13
N PHE A 251 3.39 6.23 -22.14
CA PHE A 251 2.81 6.74 -20.89
C PHE A 251 2.72 8.28 -20.79
N ALA A 252 3.28 9.02 -21.75
CA ALA A 252 3.15 10.48 -21.78
C ALA A 252 1.70 10.96 -21.87
N ASN A 253 0.81 10.13 -22.44
CA ASN A 253 -0.60 10.44 -22.65
C ASN A 253 -1.51 10.00 -21.49
N VAL A 254 -0.97 9.41 -20.43
CA VAL A 254 -1.75 9.11 -19.21
C VAL A 254 -2.26 10.44 -18.65
N PRO A 255 -3.59 10.60 -18.44
CA PRO A 255 -4.16 11.86 -18.01
C PRO A 255 -3.64 12.28 -16.63
N ASN A 256 -3.35 13.57 -16.49
CA ASN A 256 -3.08 14.17 -15.18
C ASN A 256 -4.21 15.14 -14.84
N HIS A 257 -5.00 14.79 -13.85
CA HIS A 257 -6.11 15.60 -13.34
C HIS A 257 -5.72 16.40 -12.10
N ALA A 258 -4.45 16.39 -11.69
CA ALA A 258 -3.95 16.96 -10.43
C ALA A 258 -4.77 16.48 -9.22
N SER A 259 -5.14 15.20 -9.25
CA SER A 259 -5.96 14.58 -8.21
C SER A 259 -5.26 14.63 -6.87
N GLN A 260 -5.98 15.06 -5.84
CA GLN A 260 -5.47 15.06 -4.47
C GLN A 260 -5.81 13.73 -3.79
N GLN A 261 -4.92 13.30 -2.91
CA GLN A 261 -5.22 12.14 -2.07
C GLN A 261 -6.21 12.54 -0.98
N PRO A 262 -7.35 11.86 -0.88
CA PRO A 262 -8.27 12.09 0.23
C PRO A 262 -7.60 11.68 1.56
N LYS A 263 -7.63 12.58 2.54
CA LYS A 263 -7.29 12.24 3.92
C LYS A 263 -8.57 11.85 4.64
N HIS A 264 -8.62 10.67 5.18
CA HIS A 264 -9.82 10.18 5.87
C HIS A 264 -10.07 10.89 7.19
N GLY A 265 -9.01 11.13 7.97
CA GLY A 265 -9.04 11.92 9.21
C GLY A 265 -9.97 11.36 10.30
N LYS A 266 -10.39 10.11 10.19
CA LYS A 266 -11.24 9.43 11.16
C LYS A 266 -10.43 8.38 11.91
N PRO A 267 -10.53 8.30 13.25
CA PRO A 267 -9.83 7.28 14.01
C PRO A 267 -10.44 5.90 13.74
N LEU A 268 -9.62 4.87 13.84
CA LEU A 268 -10.02 3.47 13.64
C LEU A 268 -11.05 2.99 14.69
N LEU A 269 -10.90 3.44 15.94
CA LEU A 269 -11.90 3.28 17.00
C LEU A 269 -12.35 4.68 17.46
N GLU A 270 -13.60 4.81 17.86
CA GLU A 270 -14.10 6.08 18.41
C GLU A 270 -13.44 6.36 19.77
N PRO A 271 -12.86 7.56 19.96
CA PRO A 271 -12.23 7.93 21.23
C PRO A 271 -13.25 7.91 22.39
N GLY A 272 -12.87 7.26 23.49
CA GLY A 272 -13.70 7.18 24.71
C GLY A 272 -14.78 6.10 24.68
N GLU A 273 -14.89 5.31 23.61
CA GLU A 273 -15.68 4.08 23.66
C GLU A 273 -14.96 2.99 24.51
N PRO A 274 -15.72 2.12 25.18
CA PRO A 274 -15.11 1.03 25.93
C PRO A 274 -14.38 0.06 24.97
N PRO A 275 -13.37 -0.66 25.48
CA PRO A 275 -12.68 -1.67 24.69
C PRO A 275 -13.66 -2.70 24.13
N LYS A 276 -13.42 -3.11 22.89
CA LYS A 276 -14.29 -4.05 22.17
C LYS A 276 -13.78 -5.49 22.41
N LEU A 277 -14.66 -6.35 22.93
CA LEU A 277 -14.41 -7.80 23.00
C LEU A 277 -15.37 -8.49 22.03
N VAL A 278 -14.82 -9.20 21.06
CA VAL A 278 -15.59 -9.86 20.00
C VAL A 278 -15.23 -11.35 19.95
N SER A 279 -16.25 -12.20 19.98
CA SER A 279 -16.09 -13.64 19.79
C SER A 279 -16.53 -14.04 18.40
N VAL A 280 -15.65 -14.72 17.67
CA VAL A 280 -15.90 -15.19 16.30
C VAL A 280 -15.89 -16.72 16.28
N GLN A 281 -16.96 -17.32 15.74
CA GLN A 281 -17.01 -18.76 15.51
C GLN A 281 -16.32 -19.07 14.17
N PRO A 282 -15.14 -19.74 14.14
CA PRO A 282 -14.47 -20.09 12.91
C PRO A 282 -15.15 -21.25 12.18
N VAL A 283 -14.89 -21.38 10.89
CA VAL A 283 -15.32 -22.53 10.06
C VAL A 283 -14.38 -23.72 10.26
N ARG A 284 -13.08 -23.46 10.34
CA ARG A 284 -12.06 -24.47 10.62
C ARG A 284 -11.78 -24.54 12.12
N GLU A 285 -11.23 -25.65 12.57
CA GLU A 285 -10.73 -25.73 13.94
C GLU A 285 -9.50 -24.83 14.09
N MET A 286 -9.71 -23.67 14.71
CA MET A 286 -8.67 -22.73 15.10
C MET A 286 -9.04 -22.04 16.40
N ARG A 287 -8.04 -21.66 17.16
CA ARG A 287 -8.18 -20.90 18.40
C ARG A 287 -7.16 -19.77 18.37
N GLU A 288 -7.63 -18.58 18.29
CA GLU A 288 -6.77 -17.41 18.18
C GLU A 288 -7.27 -16.30 19.11
N LEU A 289 -6.36 -15.62 19.76
CA LEU A 289 -6.61 -14.40 20.51
C LEU A 289 -5.83 -13.28 19.82
N SER A 290 -6.55 -12.32 19.25
CA SER A 290 -5.96 -11.16 18.61
C SER A 290 -6.31 -9.88 19.36
N ILE A 291 -5.30 -9.07 19.66
CA ILE A 291 -5.45 -7.77 20.30
C ILE A 291 -4.93 -6.72 19.34
N THR A 292 -5.77 -5.76 18.95
CA THR A 292 -5.41 -4.68 18.03
C THR A 292 -5.54 -3.33 18.71
N PHE A 293 -4.49 -2.53 18.60
CA PHE A 293 -4.39 -1.17 19.17
C PHE A 293 -4.34 -0.16 18.04
N PRO A 294 -5.29 0.78 17.93
CA PRO A 294 -5.17 1.94 17.05
C PRO A 294 -4.02 2.85 17.50
N LEU A 295 -3.22 3.28 16.54
CA LEU A 295 -2.06 4.14 16.75
C LEU A 295 -2.04 5.29 15.73
N PRO A 296 -1.31 6.37 15.99
CA PRO A 296 -1.05 7.40 14.98
C PRO A 296 -0.36 6.83 13.74
N ALA A 297 -0.48 7.53 12.60
CA ALA A 297 0.24 7.19 11.38
C ALA A 297 1.76 7.20 11.62
N VAL A 298 2.44 6.19 11.09
CA VAL A 298 3.90 6.00 11.26
C VAL A 298 4.68 6.11 9.94
N ASP A 299 4.02 6.44 8.84
CA ASP A 299 4.63 6.46 7.50
C ASP A 299 5.82 7.43 7.40
N GLN A 300 5.83 8.50 8.19
CA GLN A 300 6.95 9.45 8.27
C GLN A 300 8.16 8.91 9.04
N TYR A 301 8.00 7.85 9.83
CA TYR A 301 9.05 7.31 10.72
C TYR A 301 9.76 6.10 10.09
N GLN A 302 10.14 6.24 8.82
CA GLN A 302 10.74 5.15 8.03
C GLN A 302 12.11 4.70 8.55
N ARG A 303 12.83 5.57 9.26
CA ARG A 303 14.16 5.29 9.82
C ARG A 303 14.12 4.86 11.28
N GLU A 304 13.12 5.32 11.99
CA GLU A 304 12.88 5.05 13.41
C GLU A 304 12.21 3.68 13.61
N GLN A 305 11.36 3.27 12.69
CA GLN A 305 10.63 1.98 12.69
C GLN A 305 10.04 1.60 14.07
N PRO A 306 9.27 2.51 14.74
CA PRO A 306 8.85 2.28 16.11
C PRO A 306 8.00 1.03 16.29
N LEU A 307 7.10 0.74 15.34
CA LEU A 307 6.26 -0.46 15.40
C LEU A 307 7.04 -1.74 15.05
N GLY A 308 8.05 -1.65 14.17
CA GLY A 308 8.97 -2.75 13.90
C GLY A 308 9.76 -3.14 15.14
N TYR A 309 10.30 -2.12 15.85
CA TYR A 309 11.00 -2.32 17.11
C TYR A 309 10.14 -3.02 18.17
N LEU A 310 8.94 -2.50 18.42
CA LEU A 310 8.01 -3.07 19.39
C LEU A 310 7.56 -4.47 18.98
N GLY A 311 7.31 -4.70 17.69
CA GLY A 311 6.93 -6.00 17.15
C GLY A 311 8.00 -7.06 17.39
N ASN A 312 9.27 -6.73 17.22
CA ASN A 312 10.36 -7.64 17.51
C ASN A 312 10.44 -8.02 18.99
N LEU A 313 10.28 -7.05 19.91
CA LEU A 313 10.38 -7.32 21.35
C LEU A 313 9.18 -8.09 21.89
N ILE A 314 7.96 -7.71 21.49
CA ILE A 314 6.73 -8.37 21.95
C ILE A 314 6.59 -9.75 21.31
N GLY A 315 6.94 -9.87 20.03
CA GLY A 315 6.90 -11.11 19.25
C GLY A 315 8.09 -12.04 19.43
N HIS A 316 9.05 -11.71 20.32
CA HIS A 316 10.26 -12.50 20.51
C HIS A 316 9.96 -13.94 20.97
N GLU A 317 10.70 -14.92 20.42
CA GLU A 317 10.43 -16.35 20.67
C GLU A 317 11.43 -17.01 21.63
N GLY A 318 12.55 -16.36 21.92
CA GLY A 318 13.63 -16.89 22.74
C GLY A 318 13.24 -17.13 24.20
N LYS A 319 14.11 -17.80 24.95
CA LYS A 319 13.92 -18.07 26.39
C LYS A 319 13.70 -16.77 27.15
N GLY A 320 12.65 -16.72 27.97
CA GLY A 320 12.25 -15.56 28.75
C GLY A 320 11.24 -14.64 28.06
N SER A 321 10.89 -14.91 26.78
CA SER A 321 9.85 -14.18 26.06
C SER A 321 8.45 -14.60 26.49
N LEU A 322 7.44 -13.82 26.09
CA LEU A 322 6.03 -14.16 26.30
C LEU A 322 5.67 -15.49 25.63
N LEU A 323 6.06 -15.71 24.37
CA LEU A 323 5.78 -16.97 23.69
C LEU A 323 6.42 -18.16 24.39
N TRP A 324 7.67 -18.03 24.85
CA TRP A 324 8.35 -19.08 25.62
C TRP A 324 7.57 -19.43 26.91
N LEU A 325 7.08 -18.42 27.64
CA LEU A 325 6.26 -18.62 28.84
C LEU A 325 4.95 -19.35 28.54
N LEU A 326 4.25 -18.90 27.48
CA LEU A 326 2.96 -19.48 27.08
C LEU A 326 3.13 -20.95 26.60
N LYS A 327 4.19 -21.24 25.83
CA LYS A 327 4.54 -22.59 25.39
C LYS A 327 4.85 -23.52 26.58
N ASN A 328 5.61 -23.04 27.57
CA ASN A 328 5.91 -23.82 28.76
C ASN A 328 4.68 -24.12 29.64
N ARG A 329 3.63 -23.30 29.54
CA ARG A 329 2.33 -23.56 30.18
C ARG A 329 1.40 -24.42 29.32
N GLY A 330 1.80 -24.77 28.10
CA GLY A 330 0.96 -25.49 27.16
C GLY A 330 -0.19 -24.67 26.60
N TRP A 331 -0.11 -23.31 26.63
CA TRP A 331 -1.21 -22.42 26.27
C TRP A 331 -1.14 -21.86 24.86
N ALA A 332 0.03 -21.77 24.26
CA ALA A 332 0.19 -21.23 22.91
C ALA A 332 1.04 -22.12 22.00
N GLU A 333 0.72 -22.07 20.72
CA GLU A 333 1.49 -22.68 19.63
C GLU A 333 2.42 -21.68 18.98
N ASN A 334 1.93 -20.45 18.75
CA ASN A 334 2.67 -19.35 18.13
C ASN A 334 2.20 -17.99 18.66
N LEU A 335 3.00 -16.96 18.38
CA LEU A 335 2.67 -15.59 18.67
C LEU A 335 3.24 -14.71 17.56
N ARG A 336 2.46 -13.75 17.11
CA ARG A 336 2.88 -12.71 16.15
C ARG A 336 2.56 -11.35 16.73
N ALA A 337 3.47 -10.41 16.57
CA ALA A 337 3.27 -9.02 16.96
C ALA A 337 3.84 -8.08 15.90
N GLY A 338 3.14 -7.01 15.57
CA GLY A 338 3.59 -6.05 14.59
C GLY A 338 2.52 -5.10 14.09
N GLN A 339 2.89 -4.31 13.11
CA GLN A 339 2.00 -3.37 12.45
C GLN A 339 0.88 -4.12 11.73
N GLY A 340 -0.34 -3.69 11.96
CA GLY A 340 -1.55 -4.16 11.28
C GLY A 340 -1.92 -3.26 10.10
N ILE A 341 -3.17 -2.79 10.05
CA ILE A 341 -3.62 -1.82 9.04
C ILE A 341 -2.84 -0.53 9.24
N SER A 342 -2.29 0.02 8.15
CA SER A 342 -1.71 1.35 8.10
C SER A 342 -2.26 2.08 6.89
N ASP A 343 -2.59 3.34 7.07
CA ASP A 343 -3.03 4.26 6.03
C ASP A 343 -2.49 5.67 6.31
N THR A 344 -2.78 6.59 5.43
CA THR A 344 -2.34 7.99 5.57
C THR A 344 -2.93 8.73 6.78
N SER A 345 -3.88 8.14 7.49
CA SER A 345 -4.57 8.74 8.65
C SER A 345 -4.20 8.10 9.97
N GLY A 346 -3.73 6.86 9.96
CA GLY A 346 -3.42 6.12 11.17
C GLY A 346 -2.74 4.78 10.91
N SER A 347 -2.37 4.14 11.98
CA SER A 347 -1.82 2.77 11.98
C SER A 347 -2.51 1.94 13.05
N SER A 348 -2.31 0.65 13.00
CA SER A 348 -2.64 -0.25 14.11
C SER A 348 -1.45 -1.13 14.44
N PHE A 349 -1.40 -1.60 15.68
CA PHE A 349 -0.48 -2.64 16.11
C PHE A 349 -1.29 -3.82 16.61
N SER A 350 -0.90 -5.03 16.22
CA SER A 350 -1.62 -6.24 16.62
C SER A 350 -0.71 -7.25 17.28
N VAL A 351 -1.23 -7.89 18.33
CA VAL A 351 -0.63 -9.07 18.96
C VAL A 351 -1.60 -10.22 18.80
N THR A 352 -1.17 -11.28 18.11
CA THR A 352 -2.00 -12.45 17.82
C THR A 352 -1.35 -13.69 18.37
N VAL A 353 -2.09 -14.46 19.20
CA VAL A 353 -1.64 -15.69 19.85
C VAL A 353 -2.48 -16.85 19.33
N GLY A 354 -1.81 -17.81 18.69
CA GLY A 354 -2.40 -19.12 18.37
C GLY A 354 -2.48 -19.98 19.63
N LEU A 355 -3.70 -20.31 20.06
CA LEU A 355 -3.97 -20.97 21.34
C LEU A 355 -4.12 -22.49 21.18
N THR A 356 -3.61 -23.22 22.14
CA THR A 356 -3.99 -24.64 22.37
C THR A 356 -5.41 -24.70 22.96
N PRO A 357 -6.04 -25.91 23.05
CA PRO A 357 -7.30 -26.07 23.80
C PRO A 357 -7.22 -25.58 25.25
N GLU A 358 -6.07 -25.83 25.92
CA GLU A 358 -5.84 -25.37 27.29
C GLU A 358 -5.63 -23.84 27.35
N GLY A 359 -4.92 -23.24 26.35
CA GLY A 359 -4.78 -21.80 26.21
C GLY A 359 -6.12 -21.11 25.97
N TYR A 360 -6.99 -21.70 25.17
CA TYR A 360 -8.35 -21.20 24.97
C TYR A 360 -9.17 -21.21 26.27
N ALA A 361 -9.07 -22.26 27.08
CA ALA A 361 -9.72 -22.29 28.38
C ALA A 361 -9.17 -21.25 29.37
N ASN A 362 -7.95 -20.72 29.12
CA ASN A 362 -7.26 -19.74 29.95
C ASN A 362 -7.03 -18.40 29.23
N TRP A 363 -7.84 -18.08 28.22
CA TRP A 363 -7.59 -16.93 27.33
C TRP A 363 -7.48 -15.58 28.07
N GLN A 364 -8.25 -15.35 29.16
CA GLN A 364 -8.15 -14.13 29.95
C GLN A 364 -6.77 -14.00 30.63
N GLN A 365 -6.17 -15.13 31.05
CA GLN A 365 -4.84 -15.13 31.63
C GLN A 365 -3.77 -14.88 30.54
N VAL A 366 -3.97 -15.43 29.32
CA VAL A 366 -3.12 -15.14 28.16
C VAL A 366 -3.21 -13.64 27.83
N LEU A 367 -4.42 -13.08 27.75
CA LEU A 367 -4.64 -11.66 27.52
C LEU A 367 -3.92 -10.80 28.57
N SER A 368 -4.05 -11.13 29.84
CA SER A 368 -3.37 -10.42 30.93
C SER A 368 -1.84 -10.48 30.79
N LEU A 369 -1.29 -11.62 30.32
CA LEU A 369 0.15 -11.76 30.10
C LEU A 369 0.63 -10.95 28.90
N VAL A 370 -0.19 -10.79 27.87
CA VAL A 370 0.12 -9.91 26.72
C VAL A 370 0.27 -8.46 27.20
N PHE A 371 -0.69 -7.94 27.98
CA PHE A 371 -0.59 -6.58 28.51
C PHE A 371 0.64 -6.41 29.43
N ARG A 372 0.90 -7.37 30.30
CA ARG A 372 2.13 -7.34 31.13
C ARG A 372 3.41 -7.34 30.31
N GLN A 373 3.43 -8.02 29.17
CA GLN A 373 4.59 -7.99 28.27
C GLN A 373 4.74 -6.62 27.62
N ILE A 374 3.62 -5.99 27.24
CA ILE A 374 3.64 -4.62 26.68
C ILE A 374 4.17 -3.64 27.72
N ASP A 375 3.67 -3.69 28.97
CA ASP A 375 4.15 -2.85 30.06
C ASP A 375 5.66 -3.07 30.31
N LEU A 376 6.10 -4.32 30.37
CA LEU A 376 7.52 -4.64 30.55
C LEU A 376 8.40 -4.09 29.42
N VAL A 377 7.92 -4.16 28.16
CA VAL A 377 8.65 -3.59 27.02
C VAL A 377 8.69 -2.06 27.11
N ALA A 378 7.59 -1.41 27.51
CA ALA A 378 7.52 0.02 27.68
C ALA A 378 8.48 0.52 28.78
N ASP A 379 8.54 -0.21 29.91
CA ASP A 379 9.33 0.19 31.08
C ASP A 379 10.84 -0.12 30.93
N GLU A 380 11.19 -1.29 30.41
CA GLU A 380 12.55 -1.83 30.43
C GLU A 380 13.08 -2.23 29.05
N GLY A 381 12.19 -2.35 28.06
CA GLY A 381 12.55 -2.87 26.74
C GLY A 381 13.25 -1.87 25.83
N ILE A 382 12.98 -0.59 25.99
CA ILE A 382 13.43 0.45 25.05
C ILE A 382 14.87 0.82 25.34
N SER A 383 15.79 0.39 24.47
CA SER A 383 17.22 0.62 24.63
C SER A 383 17.95 0.71 23.30
N GLN A 384 18.97 1.57 23.23
CA GLN A 384 19.77 1.81 22.03
C GLN A 384 20.37 0.52 21.46
N TRP A 385 20.97 -0.32 22.30
CA TRP A 385 21.67 -1.51 21.81
C TRP A 385 20.74 -2.54 21.12
N ARG A 386 19.48 -2.65 21.58
CA ARG A 386 18.48 -3.52 20.92
C ARG A 386 18.04 -2.94 19.58
N PHE A 387 17.94 -1.62 19.52
CA PHE A 387 17.64 -0.93 18.25
C PHE A 387 18.76 -1.12 17.25
N ASP A 388 20.02 -0.93 17.69
CA ASP A 388 21.20 -1.11 16.85
C ASP A 388 21.34 -2.55 16.34
N GLU A 389 21.03 -3.54 17.18
CA GLU A 389 21.01 -4.96 16.79
C GLU A 389 19.97 -5.22 15.68
N GLN A 390 18.74 -4.75 15.85
CA GLN A 390 17.69 -4.90 14.84
C GLN A 390 18.07 -4.17 13.54
N GLY A 391 18.61 -2.95 13.64
CA GLY A 391 19.11 -2.19 12.51
C GLY A 391 20.25 -2.91 11.77
N ALA A 392 21.16 -3.55 12.50
CA ALA A 392 22.24 -4.34 11.93
C ALA A 392 21.69 -5.58 11.17
N LEU A 393 20.70 -6.26 11.73
CA LEU A 393 20.03 -7.39 11.07
C LEU A 393 19.28 -6.95 9.80
N ALA A 394 18.54 -5.84 9.85
CA ALA A 394 17.84 -5.30 8.69
C ALA A 394 18.82 -4.88 7.59
N ASN A 395 19.94 -4.24 7.94
CA ASN A 395 20.99 -3.89 6.99
C ASN A 395 21.65 -5.13 6.37
N MET A 396 21.86 -6.19 7.16
CA MET A 396 22.36 -7.46 6.64
C MET A 396 21.37 -8.11 5.67
N GLN A 397 20.09 -8.10 5.97
CA GLN A 397 19.04 -8.58 5.06
C GLN A 397 19.07 -7.81 3.72
N PHE A 398 19.19 -6.49 3.76
CA PHE A 398 19.32 -5.69 2.55
C PHE A 398 20.59 -6.04 1.76
N ARG A 399 21.72 -6.14 2.45
CA ARG A 399 23.04 -6.40 1.82
C ARG A 399 23.08 -7.73 1.06
N TYR A 400 22.44 -8.77 1.63
CA TYR A 400 22.45 -10.13 1.07
C TYR A 400 21.09 -10.53 0.47
N MET A 401 20.27 -9.54 0.14
CA MET A 401 18.97 -9.78 -0.47
C MET A 401 19.14 -10.51 -1.80
N GLU A 402 18.42 -11.61 -1.96
CA GLU A 402 18.25 -12.29 -3.24
C GLU A 402 17.27 -11.49 -4.11
N GLN A 403 17.43 -11.57 -5.41
CA GLN A 403 16.50 -10.95 -6.33
C GLN A 403 15.24 -11.81 -6.46
N ASP A 404 14.07 -11.16 -6.35
CA ASP A 404 12.79 -11.81 -6.63
C ASP A 404 12.57 -11.95 -8.13
N ASP A 405 11.60 -12.81 -8.48
CA ASP A 405 11.08 -12.87 -9.84
C ASP A 405 10.74 -11.47 -10.37
N PRO A 406 11.05 -11.16 -11.65
CA PRO A 406 10.84 -9.84 -12.24
C PRO A 406 9.45 -9.25 -11.98
N VAL A 407 8.37 -10.05 -12.09
CA VAL A 407 6.99 -9.60 -11.88
C VAL A 407 6.72 -9.15 -10.45
N HIS A 408 7.23 -9.86 -9.45
CA HIS A 408 7.09 -9.50 -8.04
C HIS A 408 7.96 -8.30 -7.67
N ARG A 409 9.15 -8.22 -8.28
CA ARG A 409 10.07 -7.08 -8.09
C ARG A 409 9.44 -5.78 -8.57
N VAL A 410 8.90 -5.74 -9.81
CA VAL A 410 8.30 -4.51 -10.34
C VAL A 410 7.04 -4.10 -9.57
N SER A 411 6.17 -5.04 -9.20
CA SER A 411 4.97 -4.78 -8.41
C SER A 411 5.29 -4.15 -7.07
N ARG A 412 6.26 -4.73 -6.34
CA ARG A 412 6.70 -4.21 -5.04
C ARG A 412 7.37 -2.84 -5.16
N LEU A 413 8.21 -2.62 -6.16
CA LEU A 413 8.90 -1.35 -6.36
C LEU A 413 7.94 -0.23 -6.77
N ALA A 414 6.90 -0.53 -7.58
CA ALA A 414 5.88 0.44 -7.95
C ALA A 414 5.12 0.96 -6.71
N ASN A 415 4.75 0.08 -5.79
CA ASN A 415 4.13 0.47 -4.52
C ASN A 415 5.11 1.28 -3.63
N ARG A 416 6.38 0.85 -3.54
CA ARG A 416 7.39 1.54 -2.73
C ARG A 416 7.72 2.96 -3.20
N LEU A 417 7.57 3.28 -4.48
CA LEU A 417 7.76 4.64 -5.00
C LEU A 417 6.76 5.65 -4.39
N HIS A 418 5.62 5.20 -3.89
CA HIS A 418 4.69 6.05 -3.14
C HIS A 418 5.10 6.25 -1.67
N GLN A 419 5.90 5.34 -1.13
CA GLN A 419 6.24 5.29 0.29
C GLN A 419 7.62 5.89 0.59
N TYR A 420 8.58 5.72 -0.34
CA TYR A 420 9.98 6.09 -0.13
C TYR A 420 10.46 7.07 -1.20
N PRO A 421 11.41 7.95 -0.89
CA PRO A 421 12.16 8.66 -1.91
C PRO A 421 12.80 7.65 -2.88
N TYR A 422 12.85 7.98 -4.16
CA TYR A 422 13.38 7.06 -5.18
C TYR A 422 14.80 6.55 -4.88
N THR A 423 15.63 7.37 -4.22
CA THR A 423 16.99 6.99 -3.79
C THR A 423 17.00 5.86 -2.77
N GLU A 424 15.91 5.69 -2.02
CA GLU A 424 15.74 4.70 -0.95
C GLU A 424 14.72 3.60 -1.31
N VAL A 425 14.21 3.57 -2.52
CA VAL A 425 13.12 2.66 -2.92
C VAL A 425 13.47 1.17 -2.73
N LEU A 426 14.75 0.80 -2.85
CA LEU A 426 15.24 -0.55 -2.59
C LEU A 426 15.54 -0.76 -1.10
N ARG A 427 16.21 0.20 -0.46
CA ARG A 427 16.74 0.09 0.90
C ARG A 427 15.76 0.51 1.98
N GLY A 428 14.83 1.41 1.67
CA GLY A 428 13.92 2.05 2.64
C GLY A 428 13.28 1.07 3.64
N PRO A 429 12.70 -0.06 3.21
CA PRO A 429 12.09 -1.04 4.12
C PRO A 429 13.06 -1.70 5.11
N TYR A 430 14.36 -1.62 4.84
CA TYR A 430 15.42 -2.21 5.65
C TYR A 430 16.17 -1.17 6.49
N ARG A 431 15.73 0.10 6.45
CA ARG A 431 16.32 1.15 7.28
C ARG A 431 15.76 1.09 8.68
N MET A 432 16.66 1.06 9.64
CA MET A 432 16.40 1.19 11.06
C MET A 432 17.67 1.79 11.67
N ASP A 433 17.87 3.11 11.46
CA ASP A 433 19.14 3.81 11.71
C ASP A 433 18.96 5.17 12.42
N LEU A 434 17.76 5.45 12.93
CA LEU A 434 17.47 6.65 13.71
C LEU A 434 16.72 6.28 15.00
N TYR A 435 17.47 6.08 16.08
CA TYR A 435 16.88 5.72 17.38
C TYR A 435 16.15 6.92 18.01
N ASP A 436 14.88 6.73 18.30
CA ASP A 436 14.05 7.68 19.07
C ASP A 436 13.29 6.94 20.18
N ALA A 437 13.87 6.95 21.39
CA ALA A 437 13.27 6.31 22.55
C ALA A 437 11.92 6.94 22.94
N GLY A 438 11.77 8.26 22.73
CA GLY A 438 10.54 8.98 23.07
C GLY A 438 9.39 8.57 22.15
N LEU A 439 9.65 8.46 20.85
CA LEU A 439 8.67 7.98 19.88
C LEU A 439 8.24 6.54 20.15
N ILE A 440 9.20 5.64 20.41
CA ILE A 440 8.90 4.24 20.71
C ILE A 440 8.07 4.14 21.99
N ALA A 441 8.41 4.91 23.04
CA ALA A 441 7.67 4.95 24.30
C ALA A 441 6.25 5.54 24.12
N ASP A 442 6.09 6.58 23.30
CA ASP A 442 4.76 7.12 22.97
C ASP A 442 3.87 6.06 22.30
N MET A 443 4.39 5.31 21.32
CA MET A 443 3.63 4.22 20.69
C MET A 443 3.27 3.12 21.70
N ALA A 444 4.21 2.68 22.53
CA ALA A 444 3.98 1.66 23.55
C ALA A 444 2.94 2.12 24.58
N SER A 445 2.98 3.36 25.03
CA SER A 445 2.05 3.93 26.01
C SER A 445 0.58 3.97 25.57
N ARG A 446 0.34 3.89 24.25
CA ARG A 446 -1.01 3.85 23.64
C ARG A 446 -1.58 2.45 23.56
N MET A 447 -0.78 1.41 23.80
CA MET A 447 -1.23 0.01 23.75
C MET A 447 -1.84 -0.44 25.09
N THR A 448 -2.91 0.23 25.49
CA THR A 448 -3.62 -0.01 26.75
C THR A 448 -4.90 -0.79 26.56
N ALA A 449 -5.44 -1.35 27.64
CA ALA A 449 -6.71 -2.08 27.61
C ALA A 449 -7.87 -1.18 27.14
N ASP A 450 -7.86 0.12 27.50
CA ASP A 450 -8.89 1.07 27.10
C ASP A 450 -8.80 1.46 25.61
N ASN A 451 -7.67 1.20 24.96
CA ASN A 451 -7.45 1.46 23.54
C ASN A 451 -7.27 0.15 22.76
N ALA A 452 -8.04 -0.87 23.10
CA ALA A 452 -7.89 -2.20 22.50
C ALA A 452 -9.18 -2.75 21.90
N MET A 453 -9.04 -3.45 20.79
CA MET A 453 -10.01 -4.37 20.26
C MET A 453 -9.46 -5.80 20.43
N VAL A 454 -10.24 -6.67 21.05
CA VAL A 454 -9.89 -8.07 21.33
C VAL A 454 -10.84 -8.98 20.56
N LEU A 455 -10.26 -9.84 19.73
CA LEU A 455 -10.96 -10.89 18.98
C LEU A 455 -10.55 -12.26 19.50
#